data_cec3c9cfa8d6b9b20e70f34f2762402c
#
_entry.id   cec3c9cfa8d6b9b20e70f34f2762402c
#
_cell.length_a   1.000
_cell.length_b   1.000
_cell.length_c   1.000
_cell.angle_alpha   90.00
_cell.angle_beta   90.00
_cell.angle_gamma   90.00
#
_symmetry.space_group_name_H-M   'P 1'
#
loop_
_entity.id
_entity.type
_entity.pdbx_description
1 polymer ?
#
loop_
_entity_poly.entity_id
_entity_poly.type
_entity_poly.pdbx_seq_one_letter_code
_entity_poly.pdbx_strand_id
1 'polypeptide(L)'
;MRNVVIAAGRTPIGTIGGQFKTLPPIDLTIPVMRELVKRSGVEPAMIADVIWGCNYQRTYLTNNLAPPEAVKAGLPESVPGITVHRNCTSSMSSIQLGFYQIRAGEADCIMAGGTDSMSTAPHMVFNARYGMKFGHMELRDSMWDSLTNTGIGVPMGMTAEKVAERYG
;
A
#
# COMPACT_ATOMS: atom_id res chain seq x y z
N MET A 1 12.16 24.36 11.48
CA MET A 1 12.34 22.98 11.93
C MET A 1 12.69 22.13 10.72
N ARG A 2 13.66 21.21 10.81
CA ARG A 2 14.01 20.28 9.72
C ARG A 2 13.42 18.90 10.02
N ASN A 3 12.71 18.30 9.07
CA ASN A 3 12.33 16.90 9.16
C ASN A 3 13.52 16.04 8.74
N VAL A 4 13.74 14.95 9.46
CA VAL A 4 14.83 14.01 9.20
C VAL A 4 14.31 12.60 9.08
N VAL A 5 14.92 11.80 8.23
CA VAL A 5 14.66 10.35 8.16
C VAL A 5 15.69 9.68 9.07
N ILE A 6 15.20 9.01 10.12
CA ILE A 6 16.06 8.33 11.12
C ILE A 6 16.33 6.87 10.77
N ALA A 7 15.39 6.20 10.09
CA ALA A 7 15.57 4.83 9.59
C ALA A 7 14.83 4.64 8.28
N ALA A 8 15.41 3.84 7.42
CA ALA A 8 14.78 3.41 6.18
C ALA A 8 15.08 1.93 5.90
N GLY A 9 14.14 1.25 5.23
CA GLY A 9 14.28 -0.15 4.86
C GLY A 9 13.25 -0.58 3.85
N ARG A 10 13.51 -1.69 3.17
CA ARG A 10 12.56 -2.34 2.25
C ARG A 10 12.84 -3.84 2.16
N THR A 11 11.86 -4.59 1.71
CA THR A 11 12.03 -5.97 1.25
C THR A 11 12.76 -5.98 -0.10
N PRO A 12 13.32 -7.12 -0.53
CA PRO A 12 13.60 -7.33 -1.95
C PRO A 12 12.34 -7.10 -2.79
N ILE A 13 12.51 -6.68 -4.05
CA ILE A 13 11.40 -6.57 -4.99
C ILE A 13 11.16 -7.94 -5.60
N GLY A 14 9.94 -8.46 -5.44
CA GLY A 14 9.50 -9.72 -6.05
C GLY A 14 8.89 -9.52 -7.44
N THR A 15 8.76 -10.62 -8.17
CA THR A 15 7.98 -10.69 -9.41
C THR A 15 6.62 -11.33 -9.14
N ILE A 16 5.63 -11.06 -9.98
CA ILE A 16 4.34 -11.76 -9.95
C ILE A 16 4.57 -13.27 -10.05
N GLY A 17 3.93 -14.04 -9.17
CA GLY A 17 4.09 -15.49 -9.11
C GLY A 17 5.47 -15.96 -8.62
N GLY A 18 6.36 -15.06 -8.23
CA GLY A 18 7.71 -15.35 -7.76
C GLY A 18 7.78 -15.76 -6.27
N GLN A 19 8.91 -15.44 -5.65
CA GLN A 19 9.25 -15.90 -4.28
C GLN A 19 8.26 -15.45 -3.20
N PHE A 20 7.54 -14.33 -3.42
CA PHE A 20 6.56 -13.78 -2.48
C PHE A 20 5.10 -14.07 -2.88
N LYS A 21 4.87 -14.99 -3.83
CA LYS A 21 3.54 -15.21 -4.44
C LYS A 21 2.42 -15.56 -3.46
N THR A 22 2.76 -16.12 -2.31
CA THR A 22 1.79 -16.52 -1.27
C THR A 22 1.68 -15.52 -0.13
N LEU A 23 2.48 -14.44 -0.13
CA LEU A 23 2.52 -13.47 0.96
C LEU A 23 1.57 -12.30 0.63
N PRO A 24 0.53 -12.10 1.45
CA PRO A 24 -0.29 -10.89 1.37
C PRO A 24 0.52 -9.66 1.81
N PRO A 25 0.09 -8.43 1.50
CA PRO A 25 0.80 -7.21 1.86
C PRO A 25 1.19 -7.14 3.34
N ILE A 26 0.30 -7.55 4.23
CA ILE A 26 0.54 -7.52 5.68
C ILE A 26 1.77 -8.34 6.10
N ASP A 27 1.98 -9.51 5.51
CA ASP A 27 3.12 -10.38 5.83
C ASP A 27 4.45 -9.84 5.29
N LEU A 28 4.40 -9.02 4.26
CA LEU A 28 5.56 -8.29 3.73
C LEU A 28 5.88 -7.05 4.59
N THR A 29 4.86 -6.39 5.13
CA THR A 29 4.99 -5.13 5.88
C THR A 29 5.56 -5.34 7.27
N ILE A 30 5.03 -6.32 8.03
CA ILE A 30 5.38 -6.54 9.44
C ILE A 30 6.89 -6.65 9.68
N PRO A 31 7.65 -7.45 8.93
CA PRO A 31 9.10 -7.53 9.10
C PRO A 31 9.81 -6.19 8.87
N VAL A 32 9.35 -5.39 7.92
CA VAL A 32 9.92 -4.07 7.62
C VAL A 32 9.66 -3.10 8.78
N MET A 33 8.42 -3.03 9.27
CA MET A 33 8.08 -2.17 10.41
C MET A 33 8.89 -2.54 11.66
N ARG A 34 9.00 -3.82 11.98
CA ARG A 34 9.83 -4.30 13.12
C ARG A 34 11.29 -3.89 12.97
N GLU A 35 11.83 -4.05 11.79
CA GLU A 35 13.23 -3.67 11.53
C GLU A 35 13.43 -2.16 11.59
N LEU A 36 12.46 -1.36 11.14
CA LEU A 36 12.53 0.11 11.25
C LEU A 36 12.52 0.57 12.71
N VAL A 37 11.65 0.00 13.55
CA VAL A 37 11.65 0.29 14.99
C VAL A 37 13.00 -0.05 15.61
N LYS A 38 13.52 -1.25 15.33
CA LYS A 38 14.82 -1.68 15.83
C LYS A 38 15.96 -0.78 15.38
N ARG A 39 16.02 -0.41 14.09
CA ARG A 39 17.10 0.44 13.54
C ARG A 39 17.04 1.87 14.02
N SER A 40 15.84 2.41 14.17
CA SER A 40 15.67 3.80 14.61
C SER A 40 16.08 4.00 16.06
N GLY A 41 15.94 2.97 16.90
CA GLY A 41 16.09 3.07 18.36
C GLY A 41 15.02 3.93 19.01
N VAL A 42 13.94 4.27 18.28
CA VAL A 42 12.81 5.04 18.79
C VAL A 42 11.93 4.11 19.62
N GLU A 43 11.52 4.57 20.80
CA GLU A 43 10.51 3.86 21.58
C GLU A 43 9.20 3.77 20.80
N PRO A 44 8.60 2.59 20.61
CA PRO A 44 7.39 2.41 19.81
C PRO A 44 6.24 3.37 20.17
N ALA A 45 6.10 3.71 21.45
CA ALA A 45 5.08 4.64 21.93
C ALA A 45 5.29 6.10 21.51
N MET A 46 6.46 6.46 21.02
CA MET A 46 6.74 7.79 20.47
C MET A 46 6.28 7.95 19.02
N ILE A 47 5.93 6.86 18.36
CA ILE A 47 5.38 6.92 17.01
C ILE A 47 3.94 7.39 17.10
N ALA A 48 3.69 8.60 16.63
CA ALA A 48 2.38 9.24 16.75
C ALA A 48 1.35 8.72 15.73
N ASP A 49 1.81 8.26 14.55
CA ASP A 49 0.93 7.73 13.51
C ASP A 49 1.70 6.77 12.57
N VAL A 50 0.97 5.84 11.97
CA VAL A 50 1.45 4.95 10.91
C VAL A 50 0.70 5.27 9.62
N ILE A 51 1.40 5.84 8.64
CA ILE A 51 0.81 6.19 7.34
C ILE A 51 1.36 5.23 6.29
N TRP A 52 0.51 4.34 5.78
CA TRP A 52 0.95 3.25 4.92
C TRP A 52 0.24 3.23 3.57
N GLY A 53 1.00 3.28 2.49
CA GLY A 53 0.48 3.24 1.13
C GLY A 53 0.15 1.82 0.70
N CYS A 54 -1.03 1.62 0.11
CA CYS A 54 -1.38 0.36 -0.55
C CYS A 54 -2.32 0.64 -1.72
N ASN A 55 -1.94 0.17 -2.91
CA ASN A 55 -2.75 0.33 -4.11
C ASN A 55 -3.82 -0.76 -4.24
N TYR A 56 -3.47 -2.01 -3.93
CA TYR A 56 -4.36 -3.16 -4.05
C TYR A 56 -5.07 -3.48 -2.74
N GLN A 57 -5.90 -2.55 -2.23
CA GLN A 57 -6.68 -2.68 -1.00
C GLN A 57 -7.94 -3.55 -1.16
N ARG A 58 -7.90 -4.58 -1.99
CA ARG A 58 -9.09 -5.35 -2.37
C ARG A 58 -9.11 -6.78 -1.82
N THR A 59 -8.20 -7.11 -0.93
CA THR A 59 -8.23 -8.39 -0.21
C THR A 59 -8.91 -8.23 1.14
N TYR A 60 -9.39 -9.35 1.70
CA TYR A 60 -10.00 -9.36 3.04
C TYR A 60 -9.05 -8.91 4.16
N LEU A 61 -7.74 -8.84 3.87
CA LEU A 61 -6.69 -8.42 4.81
C LEU A 61 -6.18 -6.98 4.58
N THR A 62 -6.73 -6.23 3.63
CA THR A 62 -6.11 -4.98 3.15
C THR A 62 -7.02 -3.75 3.14
N ASN A 63 -8.16 -3.78 3.82
CA ASN A 63 -9.07 -2.62 3.84
C ASN A 63 -8.44 -1.37 4.47
N ASN A 64 -7.84 -1.53 5.64
CA ASN A 64 -6.97 -0.55 6.26
C ASN A 64 -5.80 -1.32 6.88
N LEU A 65 -4.68 -1.36 6.17
CA LEU A 65 -3.50 -2.14 6.54
C LEU A 65 -2.77 -1.59 7.75
N ALA A 66 -2.66 -0.25 7.83
CA ALA A 66 -1.76 0.40 8.76
C ALA A 66 -2.00 0.01 10.24
N PRO A 67 -3.24 0.06 10.80
CA PRO A 67 -3.44 -0.29 12.20
C PRO A 67 -3.11 -1.76 12.53
N PRO A 68 -3.64 -2.78 11.82
CA PRO A 68 -3.34 -4.17 12.16
C PRO A 68 -1.87 -4.53 11.92
N GLU A 69 -1.21 -3.91 10.96
CA GLU A 69 0.22 -4.10 10.70
C GLU A 69 1.06 -3.51 11.84
N ALA A 70 0.73 -2.29 12.29
CA ALA A 70 1.39 -1.63 13.40
C ALA A 70 1.35 -2.48 14.69
N VAL A 71 0.17 -2.94 15.08
CA VAL A 71 0.00 -3.80 16.26
C VAL A 71 0.76 -5.11 16.12
N LYS A 72 0.65 -5.80 14.98
CA LYS A 72 1.38 -7.05 14.71
C LYS A 72 2.89 -6.84 14.62
N ALA A 73 3.34 -5.66 14.25
CA ALA A 73 4.75 -5.28 14.27
C ALA A 73 5.29 -5.00 15.67
N GLY A 74 4.41 -4.82 16.66
CA GLY A 74 4.77 -4.59 18.06
C GLY A 74 4.63 -3.13 18.50
N LEU A 75 3.95 -2.28 17.74
CA LEU A 75 3.58 -0.95 18.18
C LEU A 75 2.40 -1.03 19.17
N PRO A 76 2.28 -0.09 20.11
CA PRO A 76 1.14 -0.01 21.01
C PRO A 76 -0.20 0.15 20.26
N GLU A 77 -1.27 -0.41 20.79
CA GLU A 77 -2.63 -0.28 20.22
C GLU A 77 -3.13 1.18 20.19
N SER A 78 -2.52 2.05 20.97
CA SER A 78 -2.81 3.49 20.98
C SER A 78 -2.26 4.24 19.75
N VAL A 79 -1.36 3.64 18.99
CA VAL A 79 -0.81 4.25 17.77
C VAL A 79 -1.83 4.10 16.64
N PRO A 80 -2.40 5.21 16.15
CA PRO A 80 -3.33 5.17 15.03
C PRO A 80 -2.64 4.79 13.73
N GLY A 81 -3.44 4.53 12.70
CA GLY A 81 -2.88 4.28 11.38
C GLY A 81 -3.88 4.54 10.27
N ILE A 82 -3.37 5.06 9.17
CA ILE A 82 -4.13 5.32 7.94
C ILE A 82 -3.49 4.63 6.75
N THR A 83 -4.32 3.99 5.92
CA THR A 83 -3.88 3.46 4.63
C THR A 83 -4.20 4.44 3.51
N VAL A 84 -3.18 4.84 2.77
CA VAL A 84 -3.26 5.82 1.70
C VAL A 84 -3.31 5.12 0.34
N HIS A 85 -4.23 5.56 -0.51
CA HIS A 85 -4.32 5.11 -1.90
C HIS A 85 -4.15 6.31 -2.85
N ARG A 86 -3.07 6.29 -3.63
CA ARG A 86 -2.80 7.21 -4.74
C ARG A 86 -2.14 6.45 -5.89
N ASN A 87 -2.72 5.30 -6.26
CA ASN A 87 -2.18 4.39 -7.26
C ASN A 87 -0.68 4.09 -7.01
N CYS A 88 0.16 4.10 -8.04
CA CYS A 88 1.59 3.79 -7.94
C CYS A 88 2.39 4.73 -7.02
N THR A 89 1.83 5.88 -6.64
CA THR A 89 2.47 6.86 -5.76
C THR A 89 1.98 6.81 -4.30
N SER A 90 1.28 5.76 -3.90
CA SER A 90 0.70 5.63 -2.55
C SER A 90 1.75 5.76 -1.44
N SER A 91 2.87 5.06 -1.55
CA SER A 91 3.95 5.13 -0.54
C SER A 91 4.63 6.51 -0.51
N MET A 92 4.82 7.15 -1.67
CA MET A 92 5.33 8.53 -1.73
C MET A 92 4.38 9.50 -1.03
N SER A 93 3.08 9.31 -1.22
CA SER A 93 2.05 10.14 -0.58
C SER A 93 2.00 9.92 0.93
N SER A 94 2.22 8.70 1.41
CA SER A 94 2.31 8.42 2.85
C SER A 94 3.48 9.17 3.49
N ILE A 95 4.65 9.18 2.85
CA ILE A 95 5.82 9.94 3.30
C ILE A 95 5.54 11.44 3.30
N GLN A 96 4.87 11.94 2.24
CA GLN A 96 4.50 13.35 2.13
C GLN A 96 3.51 13.78 3.23
N LEU A 97 2.52 12.95 3.55
CA LEU A 97 1.58 13.21 4.63
C LEU A 97 2.29 13.25 5.98
N GLY A 98 3.15 12.28 6.28
CA GLY A 98 3.95 12.27 7.51
C GLY A 98 4.84 13.51 7.62
N PHE A 99 5.45 13.95 6.51
CA PHE A 99 6.19 15.21 6.46
C PHE A 99 5.31 16.41 6.84
N TYR A 100 4.08 16.48 6.33
CA TYR A 100 3.18 17.59 6.63
C TYR A 100 2.68 17.56 8.09
N GLN A 101 2.37 16.40 8.67
CA GLN A 101 1.98 16.31 10.07
C GLN A 101 3.10 16.80 11.00
N ILE A 102 4.35 16.40 10.74
CA ILE A 102 5.49 16.90 11.52
C ILE A 102 5.67 18.41 11.33
N ARG A 103 5.53 18.93 10.11
CA ARG A 103 5.64 20.36 9.83
C ARG A 103 4.53 21.20 10.46
N ALA A 104 3.34 20.64 10.58
CA ALA A 104 2.20 21.27 11.26
C ALA A 104 2.32 21.24 12.80
N GLY A 105 3.27 20.47 13.34
CA GLY A 105 3.43 20.28 14.79
C GLY A 105 2.41 19.32 15.39
N GLU A 106 1.75 18.51 14.56
CA GLU A 106 0.77 17.50 15.00
C GLU A 106 1.45 16.20 15.48
N ALA A 107 2.70 15.97 15.07
CA ALA A 107 3.48 14.79 15.43
C ALA A 107 4.97 15.10 15.44
N ASP A 108 5.71 14.41 16.31
CA ASP A 108 7.17 14.46 16.35
C ASP A 108 7.83 13.27 15.63
N CYS A 109 7.15 12.14 15.56
CA CYS A 109 7.64 10.91 14.94
C CYS A 109 6.52 10.19 14.19
N ILE A 110 6.75 9.86 12.92
CA ILE A 110 5.81 9.17 12.05
C ILE A 110 6.50 7.97 11.41
N MET A 111 5.79 6.85 11.33
CA MET A 111 6.19 5.73 10.48
C MET A 111 5.42 5.81 9.16
N ALA A 112 6.13 5.97 8.05
CA ALA A 112 5.52 6.09 6.73
C ALA A 112 6.16 5.13 5.73
N GLY A 113 5.35 4.53 4.87
CA GLY A 113 5.82 3.58 3.88
C GLY A 113 4.69 3.07 2.98
N GLY A 114 4.83 1.86 2.48
CA GLY A 114 3.76 1.21 1.72
C GLY A 114 4.17 -0.16 1.20
N THR A 115 3.17 -0.97 0.90
CA THR A 115 3.34 -2.35 0.44
C THR A 115 2.21 -2.73 -0.50
N ASP A 116 2.56 -3.44 -1.56
CA ASP A 116 1.61 -4.11 -2.44
C ASP A 116 2.07 -5.55 -2.71
N SER A 117 1.12 -6.46 -2.87
CA SER A 117 1.35 -7.83 -3.33
C SER A 117 0.46 -8.11 -4.54
N MET A 118 1.01 -7.91 -5.73
CA MET A 118 0.27 -8.13 -6.98
C MET A 118 -0.08 -9.62 -7.18
N SER A 119 0.73 -10.53 -6.64
CA SER A 119 0.47 -11.98 -6.72
C SER A 119 -0.76 -12.42 -5.92
N THR A 120 -1.17 -11.62 -4.93
CA THR A 120 -2.36 -11.91 -4.09
C THR A 120 -3.55 -11.01 -4.44
N ALA A 121 -3.46 -10.24 -5.52
CA ALA A 121 -4.58 -9.45 -6.03
C ALA A 121 -5.75 -10.37 -6.42
N PRO A 122 -6.98 -10.08 -5.98
CA PRO A 122 -8.10 -10.98 -6.20
C PRO A 122 -8.67 -10.88 -7.61
N HIS A 123 -9.27 -11.99 -8.07
CA HIS A 123 -10.29 -11.92 -9.11
C HIS A 123 -11.65 -11.64 -8.47
N MET A 124 -12.48 -10.86 -9.12
CA MET A 124 -13.73 -10.35 -8.57
C MET A 124 -14.92 -10.74 -9.45
N VAL A 125 -16.03 -11.04 -8.79
CA VAL A 125 -17.33 -11.22 -9.42
C VAL A 125 -18.22 -10.05 -9.01
N PHE A 126 -18.61 -9.23 -9.98
CA PHE A 126 -19.52 -8.10 -9.73
C PHE A 126 -20.97 -8.56 -9.65
N ASN A 127 -21.77 -7.83 -8.89
CA ASN A 127 -23.22 -8.09 -8.72
C ASN A 127 -23.57 -9.45 -8.06
N ALA A 128 -22.59 -10.24 -7.62
CA ALA A 128 -22.82 -11.54 -6.97
C ALA A 128 -23.70 -11.43 -5.71
N ARG A 129 -23.68 -10.26 -5.02
CA ARG A 129 -24.49 -10.02 -3.82
C ARG A 129 -25.99 -10.11 -4.05
N TYR A 130 -26.44 -9.80 -5.24
CA TYR A 130 -27.86 -9.86 -5.61
C TYR A 130 -28.26 -11.19 -6.23
N GLY A 131 -27.32 -12.13 -6.30
CA GLY A 131 -27.48 -13.43 -6.96
C GLY A 131 -27.49 -13.32 -8.47
N MET A 132 -27.29 -14.45 -9.14
CA MET A 132 -27.46 -14.55 -10.58
C MET A 132 -28.70 -15.38 -10.88
N LYS A 133 -29.66 -14.78 -11.58
CA LYS A 133 -30.92 -15.46 -11.93
C LYS A 133 -30.81 -16.21 -13.26
N PHE A 134 -29.98 -15.75 -14.19
CA PHE A 134 -29.85 -16.35 -15.54
C PHE A 134 -28.54 -15.86 -16.21
N GLY A 135 -27.84 -16.74 -16.95
CA GLY A 135 -26.64 -16.41 -17.71
C GLY A 135 -25.32 -16.77 -16.99
N HIS A 136 -24.23 -16.13 -17.39
CA HIS A 136 -22.88 -16.39 -16.89
C HIS A 136 -22.38 -15.27 -15.98
N MET A 137 -21.55 -15.62 -15.00
CA MET A 137 -20.78 -14.64 -14.22
C MET A 137 -19.41 -14.43 -14.85
N GLU A 138 -18.99 -13.18 -14.97
CA GLU A 138 -17.64 -12.82 -15.37
C GLU A 138 -16.73 -12.76 -14.14
N LEU A 139 -15.60 -13.46 -14.21
CA LEU A 139 -14.53 -13.39 -13.22
C LEU A 139 -13.49 -12.40 -13.73
N ARG A 140 -13.39 -11.22 -13.11
CA ARG A 140 -12.52 -10.13 -13.54
C ARG A 140 -11.27 -10.05 -12.68
N ASP A 141 -10.12 -9.92 -13.33
CA ASP A 141 -8.84 -9.67 -12.66
C ASP A 141 -8.78 -8.22 -12.17
N SER A 142 -8.75 -8.02 -10.86
CA SER A 142 -8.71 -6.69 -10.26
C SER A 142 -7.44 -5.91 -10.62
N MET A 143 -6.34 -6.60 -10.87
CA MET A 143 -5.08 -5.99 -11.28
C MET A 143 -5.16 -5.50 -12.73
N TRP A 144 -5.63 -6.34 -13.66
CA TRP A 144 -5.84 -5.95 -15.05
C TRP A 144 -6.79 -4.75 -15.15
N ASP A 145 -7.91 -4.80 -14.43
CA ASP A 145 -8.89 -3.70 -14.40
C ASP A 145 -8.26 -2.38 -13.90
N SER A 146 -7.42 -2.44 -12.87
CA SER A 146 -6.78 -1.24 -12.34
C SER A 146 -5.75 -0.63 -13.29
N LEU A 147 -5.16 -1.43 -14.19
CA LEU A 147 -4.17 -0.98 -15.17
C LEU A 147 -4.78 -0.56 -16.50
N THR A 148 -6.02 -0.95 -16.80
CA THR A 148 -6.69 -0.71 -18.09
C THR A 148 -7.87 0.25 -17.95
N ASN A 149 -8.62 0.19 -16.86
CA ASN A 149 -9.83 0.99 -16.64
C ASN A 149 -9.55 2.28 -15.86
N THR A 150 -8.54 3.03 -16.28
CA THR A 150 -8.12 4.29 -15.65
C THR A 150 -8.96 5.51 -16.10
N GLY A 151 -10.12 5.29 -16.72
CA GLY A 151 -10.98 6.33 -17.28
C GLY A 151 -10.69 6.64 -18.75
N ILE A 152 -9.57 6.18 -19.30
CA ILE A 152 -9.17 6.41 -20.70
C ILE A 152 -9.24 5.15 -21.57
N GLY A 153 -9.54 3.98 -20.98
CA GLY A 153 -9.82 2.74 -21.69
C GLY A 153 -8.63 2.06 -22.37
N VAL A 154 -7.40 2.47 -22.04
CA VAL A 154 -6.19 1.85 -22.56
C VAL A 154 -5.25 1.41 -21.43
N PRO A 155 -4.48 0.33 -21.62
CA PRO A 155 -3.48 -0.09 -20.64
C PRO A 155 -2.44 1.00 -20.36
N MET A 156 -1.95 1.09 -19.14
CA MET A 156 -0.96 2.10 -18.75
C MET A 156 0.34 2.01 -19.57
N GLY A 157 0.74 0.80 -20.00
CA GLY A 157 1.86 0.61 -20.92
C GLY A 157 1.66 1.33 -22.26
N MET A 158 0.45 1.23 -22.83
CA MET A 158 0.12 1.95 -24.05
C MET A 158 0.11 3.48 -23.88
N THR A 159 -0.21 3.95 -22.68
CA THR A 159 -0.10 5.38 -22.35
C THR A 159 1.38 5.81 -22.36
N ALA A 160 2.27 4.99 -21.79
CA ALA A 160 3.70 5.26 -21.82
C ALA A 160 4.26 5.29 -23.24
N GLU A 161 3.88 4.33 -24.10
CA GLU A 161 4.28 4.33 -25.52
C GLU A 161 3.84 5.61 -26.23
N LYS A 162 2.60 6.04 -26.02
CA LYS A 162 2.11 7.29 -26.62
C LYS A 162 2.85 8.54 -26.12
N VAL A 163 3.29 8.53 -24.87
CA VAL A 163 4.12 9.61 -24.32
C VAL A 163 5.49 9.62 -24.99
N ALA A 164 6.11 8.45 -25.14
CA ALA A 164 7.39 8.31 -25.85
C ALA A 164 7.29 8.74 -27.31
N GLU A 165 6.25 8.32 -28.03
CA GLU A 165 6.01 8.77 -29.41
C GLU A 165 5.87 10.28 -29.55
N ARG A 166 5.25 10.93 -28.56
CA ARG A 166 4.95 12.37 -28.59
C ARG A 166 6.14 13.26 -28.19
N TYR A 167 6.96 12.79 -27.27
CA TYR A 167 8.00 13.63 -26.63
C TYR A 167 9.43 13.14 -26.86
N GLY A 168 9.64 11.96 -27.45
CA GLY A 168 10.94 11.35 -27.74
C GLY A 168 11.46 10.52 -26.59
#